data_82616232911d754674eb0de2d0cba69c
#
_entry.id   82616232911d754674eb0de2d0cba69c
#
_cell.length_a   1.000
_cell.length_b   1.000
_cell.length_c   1.000
_cell.angle_alpha   90.00
_cell.angle_beta   90.00
_cell.angle_gamma   90.00
#
_symmetry.space_group_name_H-M   'P 1'
#
loop_
_entity.id
_entity.type
_entity.pdbx_description
1 polymer ?
#
loop_
_entity_poly.entity_id
_entity_poly.type
_entity_poly.pdbx_seq_one_letter_code
_entity_poly.pdbx_strand_id
1 'polypeptide(L)'
;MRPARASAGPTSPEQFEQLVVDLLLALDYGGPSGSGIRLGRSGDGGVDGVIQQDKLGFERIYVQAKRWQASVGPSVVREFASSLRLRGATKGVIITTSTFTDVAVTEAERLGVVLVHGGTLAELMFDVGLGVSVVSTYSVKRVDAGYFETEE
;
A
#
# COMPACT_ATOMS: atom_id res chain seq x y z
N MET A 1 -19.63 -20.07 -12.94
CA MET A 1 -18.57 -19.26 -12.36
C MET A 1 -18.44 -17.95 -13.12
N ARG A 2 -18.56 -16.89 -12.41
CA ARG A 2 -18.45 -15.60 -13.01
C ARG A 2 -17.03 -15.39 -13.52
N PRO A 3 -16.85 -15.03 -14.79
CA PRO A 3 -15.51 -14.67 -15.22
C PRO A 3 -15.03 -13.59 -14.26
N ALA A 4 -13.84 -13.77 -13.82
CA ALA A 4 -13.26 -12.88 -12.85
C ALA A 4 -13.63 -11.46 -13.18
N ARG A 5 -14.37 -10.86 -12.34
CA ARG A 5 -14.42 -9.42 -12.32
C ARG A 5 -13.06 -8.95 -11.83
N ALA A 6 -12.04 -9.27 -12.60
CA ALA A 6 -10.69 -8.84 -12.28
C ALA A 6 -10.63 -7.33 -12.15
N SER A 7 -11.64 -6.65 -12.71
CA SER A 7 -11.79 -5.22 -12.59
C SER A 7 -12.66 -4.79 -11.41
N ALA A 8 -13.28 -5.74 -10.70
CA ALA A 8 -14.10 -5.38 -9.54
C ALA A 8 -13.21 -5.23 -8.32
N GLY A 9 -12.43 -4.18 -8.32
CA GLY A 9 -11.79 -3.72 -7.11
C GLY A 9 -12.82 -3.27 -6.08
N PRO A 10 -12.37 -2.66 -4.99
CA PRO A 10 -13.27 -2.13 -3.97
C PRO A 10 -14.30 -1.20 -4.58
N THR A 11 -15.56 -1.37 -4.25
CA THR A 11 -16.67 -0.59 -4.81
C THR A 11 -16.92 0.70 -4.06
N SER A 12 -16.39 0.84 -2.85
CA SER A 12 -16.57 2.04 -2.05
C SER A 12 -15.23 2.58 -1.55
N PRO A 13 -15.16 3.89 -1.25
CA PRO A 13 -13.97 4.47 -0.64
C PRO A 13 -13.60 3.77 0.67
N GLU A 14 -14.57 3.43 1.49
CA GLU A 14 -14.33 2.76 2.78
C GLU A 14 -13.72 1.37 2.60
N GLN A 15 -14.17 0.63 1.60
CA GLN A 15 -13.59 -0.68 1.28
C GLN A 15 -12.15 -0.54 0.81
N PHE A 16 -11.87 0.50 0.04
CA PHE A 16 -10.51 0.75 -0.42
C PHE A 16 -9.59 1.16 0.73
N GLU A 17 -10.07 2.00 1.62
CA GLU A 17 -9.32 2.38 2.82
C GLU A 17 -8.98 1.15 3.67
N GLN A 18 -9.93 0.26 3.86
CA GLN A 18 -9.69 -0.98 4.61
C GLN A 18 -8.72 -1.90 3.88
N LEU A 19 -8.85 -2.01 2.57
CA LEU A 19 -7.93 -2.78 1.75
C LEU A 19 -6.49 -2.31 1.92
N VAL A 20 -6.27 -1.01 1.92
CA VAL A 20 -4.94 -0.43 2.05
C VAL A 20 -4.34 -0.72 3.41
N VAL A 21 -5.12 -0.62 4.48
CA VAL A 21 -4.68 -0.98 5.82
C VAL A 21 -4.33 -2.47 5.87
N ASP A 22 -5.19 -3.32 5.34
CA ASP A 22 -4.96 -4.77 5.31
C ASP A 22 -3.71 -5.12 4.52
N LEU A 23 -3.47 -4.42 3.41
CA LEU A 23 -2.27 -4.64 2.60
C LEU A 23 -1.00 -4.33 3.38
N LEU A 24 -0.96 -3.19 4.07
CA LEU A 24 0.21 -2.81 4.84
C LEU A 24 0.47 -3.78 5.98
N LEU A 25 -0.58 -4.27 6.63
CA LEU A 25 -0.43 -5.32 7.64
C LEU A 25 0.09 -6.62 7.04
N ALA A 26 -0.40 -7.00 5.86
CA ALA A 26 0.07 -8.19 5.15
C ALA A 26 1.54 -8.07 4.72
N LEU A 27 2.01 -6.85 4.52
CA LEU A 27 3.43 -6.55 4.24
C LEU A 27 4.27 -6.42 5.51
N ASP A 28 3.72 -6.78 6.66
CA ASP A 28 4.37 -6.78 7.97
C ASP A 28 4.68 -5.40 8.56
N TYR A 29 4.04 -4.36 8.06
CA TYR A 29 4.26 -3.02 8.61
C TYR A 29 3.65 -2.81 10.00
N GLY A 30 2.73 -3.67 10.43
CA GLY A 30 2.19 -3.60 11.79
C GLY A 30 3.10 -4.13 12.87
N GLY A 31 4.31 -4.61 12.51
CA GLY A 31 5.21 -5.25 13.44
C GLY A 31 4.63 -6.54 14.01
N PRO A 32 5.23 -7.10 15.08
CA PRO A 32 4.74 -8.34 15.70
C PRO A 32 3.31 -8.24 16.21
N SER A 33 2.86 -7.05 16.59
CA SER A 33 1.50 -6.86 17.11
C SER A 33 0.45 -6.72 16.04
N GLY A 34 0.83 -6.41 14.79
CA GLY A 34 -0.08 -6.34 13.64
C GLY A 34 -1.24 -5.38 13.83
N SER A 35 -1.01 -4.19 14.35
CA SER A 35 -2.07 -3.24 14.67
C SER A 35 -2.23 -2.18 13.59
N GLY A 36 -3.41 -2.13 12.99
CA GLY A 36 -3.76 -1.10 12.01
C GLY A 36 -5.20 -0.68 12.20
N ILE A 37 -5.46 0.60 12.09
CA ILE A 37 -6.79 1.18 12.29
C ILE A 37 -7.14 2.07 11.12
N ARG A 38 -8.34 1.87 10.57
CA ARG A 38 -8.94 2.79 9.63
C ARG A 38 -9.58 3.93 10.42
N LEU A 39 -9.21 5.15 10.12
CA LEU A 39 -9.66 6.31 10.88
C LEU A 39 -11.03 6.83 10.46
N GLY A 40 -11.54 6.40 9.32
CA GLY A 40 -12.82 6.88 8.83
C GLY A 40 -12.74 8.31 8.30
N ARG A 41 -13.90 8.88 8.00
CA ARG A 41 -13.99 10.22 7.43
C ARG A 41 -14.06 11.26 8.50
N SER A 42 -12.98 11.90 8.76
CA SER A 42 -12.95 12.89 9.81
C SER A 42 -12.49 14.27 9.33
N GLY A 43 -12.27 14.46 8.03
CA GLY A 43 -11.74 15.70 7.53
C GLY A 43 -10.32 15.98 8.01
N ASP A 44 -9.57 14.94 8.31
CA ASP A 44 -8.25 15.04 8.92
C ASP A 44 -7.13 15.21 7.89
N GLY A 45 -7.32 16.08 6.91
CA GLY A 45 -6.28 16.35 5.92
C GLY A 45 -5.93 15.15 5.06
N GLY A 46 -6.89 14.27 4.82
CA GLY A 46 -6.71 13.10 3.96
C GLY A 46 -6.11 11.89 4.65
N VAL A 47 -5.98 11.87 5.96
CA VAL A 47 -5.49 10.68 6.66
C VAL A 47 -6.63 9.69 6.85
N ASP A 48 -6.51 8.52 6.24
CA ASP A 48 -7.55 7.49 6.25
C ASP A 48 -7.25 6.34 7.20
N GLY A 49 -6.01 6.17 7.57
CA GLY A 49 -5.61 5.09 8.46
C GLY A 49 -4.27 5.34 9.12
N VAL A 50 -4.00 4.56 10.14
CA VAL A 50 -2.72 4.58 10.84
C VAL A 50 -2.31 3.15 11.18
N ILE A 51 -1.04 2.85 11.01
CA ILE A 51 -0.44 1.57 11.35
C ILE A 51 0.57 1.79 12.44
N GLN A 52 0.36 1.13 13.58
CA GLN A 52 1.26 1.21 14.72
C GLN A 52 2.28 0.08 14.59
N GLN A 53 3.55 0.43 14.57
CA GLN A 53 4.63 -0.53 14.36
C GLN A 53 5.23 -1.10 15.63
N ASP A 54 4.97 -0.47 16.77
CA ASP A 54 5.46 -0.93 18.05
C ASP A 54 4.37 -0.88 19.11
N LYS A 55 4.62 -1.55 20.25
CA LYS A 55 3.60 -1.70 21.30
C LYS A 55 3.18 -0.39 21.94
N LEU A 56 4.08 0.59 22.00
CA LEU A 56 3.79 1.86 22.63
C LEU A 56 3.33 2.93 21.65
N GLY A 57 3.43 2.65 20.34
CA GLY A 57 2.99 3.58 19.32
C GLY A 57 3.95 4.71 19.04
N PHE A 58 5.23 4.55 19.30
CA PHE A 58 6.24 5.53 18.92
C PHE A 58 6.39 5.63 17.42
N GLU A 59 6.32 4.49 16.73
CA GLU A 59 6.44 4.42 15.29
C GLU A 59 5.08 4.18 14.66
N ARG A 60 4.62 5.16 13.89
CA ARG A 60 3.34 5.10 13.20
C ARG A 60 3.50 5.46 11.75
N ILE A 61 2.82 4.72 10.88
CA ILE A 61 2.71 5.01 9.46
C ILE A 61 1.30 5.50 9.20
N TYR A 62 1.16 6.73 8.72
CA TYR A 62 -0.13 7.28 8.34
C TYR A 62 -0.39 7.01 6.86
N VAL A 63 -1.64 6.77 6.54
CA VAL A 63 -2.03 6.30 5.22
C VAL A 63 -3.13 7.19 4.65
N GLN A 64 -2.98 7.56 3.39
CA GLN A 64 -4.05 8.14 2.61
C GLN A 64 -4.35 7.24 1.43
N ALA A 65 -5.63 6.94 1.22
CA ALA A 65 -6.11 6.10 0.14
C ALA A 65 -6.94 6.94 -0.83
N LYS A 66 -6.57 6.95 -2.11
CA LYS A 66 -7.26 7.69 -3.16
C LYS A 66 -7.71 6.73 -4.26
N ARG A 67 -8.98 6.37 -4.21
CA ARG A 67 -9.60 5.55 -5.24
C ARG A 67 -10.10 6.48 -6.36
N TRP A 68 -9.18 6.90 -7.21
CA TRP A 68 -9.44 7.88 -8.27
C TRP A 68 -9.16 7.28 -9.64
N GLN A 69 -9.79 7.85 -10.67
CA GLN A 69 -9.43 7.58 -12.05
C GLN A 69 -8.45 8.62 -12.56
N ALA A 70 -8.60 9.86 -12.14
CA ALA A 70 -7.68 10.93 -12.49
C ALA A 70 -6.37 10.82 -11.72
N SER A 71 -5.29 11.33 -12.29
CA SER A 71 -3.99 11.38 -11.63
C SER A 71 -4.04 12.23 -10.37
N VAL A 72 -3.30 11.80 -9.37
CA VAL A 72 -3.16 12.52 -8.10
C VAL A 72 -2.09 13.59 -8.25
N GLY A 73 -2.46 14.82 -7.99
CA GLY A 73 -1.56 15.97 -8.15
C GLY A 73 -0.82 16.37 -6.88
N PRO A 74 0.05 17.38 -6.98
CA PRO A 74 0.91 17.78 -5.86
C PRO A 74 0.16 18.37 -4.67
N SER A 75 -1.03 18.94 -4.87
CA SER A 75 -1.80 19.51 -3.77
C SER A 75 -2.19 18.45 -2.74
N VAL A 76 -2.53 17.24 -3.19
CA VAL A 76 -2.82 16.12 -2.31
C VAL A 76 -1.61 15.75 -1.48
N VAL A 77 -0.44 15.71 -2.09
CA VAL A 77 0.82 15.40 -1.40
C VAL A 77 1.13 16.45 -0.34
N ARG A 78 1.01 17.74 -0.66
CA ARG A 78 1.27 18.82 0.27
C ARG A 78 0.31 18.81 1.44
N GLU A 79 -0.97 18.59 1.19
CA GLU A 79 -1.98 18.54 2.23
C GLU A 79 -1.72 17.37 3.18
N PHE A 80 -1.40 16.21 2.63
CA PHE A 80 -1.07 15.04 3.43
C PHE A 80 0.19 15.27 4.27
N ALA A 81 1.24 15.83 3.69
CA ALA A 81 2.47 16.14 4.41
C ALA A 81 2.23 17.14 5.55
N SER A 82 1.35 18.12 5.34
CA SER A 82 0.97 19.06 6.40
C SER A 82 0.25 18.35 7.53
N SER A 83 -0.65 17.41 7.22
CA SER A 83 -1.34 16.62 8.23
C SER A 83 -0.38 15.77 9.03
N LEU A 84 0.63 15.18 8.40
CA LEU A 84 1.66 14.42 9.09
C LEU A 84 2.39 15.30 10.09
N ARG A 85 2.77 16.50 9.68
CA ARG A 85 3.48 17.45 10.54
C ARG A 85 2.67 17.86 11.74
N LEU A 86 1.38 18.12 11.55
CA LEU A 86 0.47 18.48 12.65
C LEU A 86 0.30 17.35 13.66
N ARG A 87 0.47 16.12 13.21
CA ARG A 87 0.37 14.94 14.07
C ARG A 87 1.72 14.55 14.68
N GLY A 88 2.78 15.27 14.39
CA GLY A 88 4.12 14.90 14.80
C GLY A 88 4.63 13.64 14.14
N ALA A 89 4.06 13.27 13.00
CA ALA A 89 4.40 12.04 12.28
C ALA A 89 5.48 12.30 11.25
N THR A 90 6.32 11.30 11.02
CA THR A 90 7.39 11.36 10.03
C THR A 90 7.23 10.37 8.89
N LYS A 91 6.32 9.40 9.03
CA LYS A 91 6.10 8.34 8.05
C LYS A 91 4.69 8.38 7.52
N GLY A 92 4.57 8.49 6.21
CA GLY A 92 3.27 8.48 5.56
C GLY A 92 3.35 7.95 4.15
N VAL A 93 2.28 7.34 3.71
CA VAL A 93 2.15 6.80 2.36
C VAL A 93 0.80 7.20 1.77
N ILE A 94 0.82 7.58 0.50
CA ILE A 94 -0.40 7.81 -0.28
C ILE A 94 -0.49 6.67 -1.29
N ILE A 95 -1.61 5.97 -1.27
CA ILE A 95 -1.87 4.84 -2.16
C ILE A 95 -3.07 5.18 -3.03
N THR A 96 -2.95 5.00 -4.34
CA THR A 96 -4.03 5.29 -5.28
C THR A 96 -4.25 4.12 -6.22
N THR A 97 -5.45 4.00 -6.74
CA THR A 97 -5.76 3.10 -7.86
C THR A 97 -5.32 3.70 -9.19
N SER A 98 -4.99 4.97 -9.22
CA SER A 98 -4.59 5.73 -10.42
C SER A 98 -3.07 5.90 -10.49
N THR A 99 -2.65 7.07 -10.93
CA THR A 99 -1.23 7.45 -11.05
C THR A 99 -0.99 8.76 -10.32
N PHE A 100 0.27 9.14 -10.21
CA PHE A 100 0.66 10.45 -9.68
C PHE A 100 1.26 11.29 -10.81
N THR A 101 1.02 12.59 -10.77
CA THR A 101 1.68 13.49 -11.71
C THR A 101 3.17 13.58 -11.37
N ASP A 102 3.98 13.99 -12.36
CA ASP A 102 5.42 14.15 -12.14
C ASP A 102 5.70 15.18 -11.04
N VAL A 103 4.91 16.23 -10.97
CA VAL A 103 5.05 17.25 -9.92
C VAL A 103 4.72 16.65 -8.55
N ALA A 104 3.70 15.78 -8.48
CA ALA A 104 3.37 15.10 -7.22
C ALA A 104 4.52 14.21 -6.75
N VAL A 105 5.15 13.48 -7.66
CA VAL A 105 6.31 12.63 -7.34
C VAL A 105 7.46 13.46 -6.78
N THR A 106 7.78 14.57 -7.44
CA THR A 106 8.83 15.48 -6.99
C THR A 106 8.54 16.05 -5.60
N GLU A 107 7.29 16.48 -5.37
CA GLU A 107 6.87 16.99 -4.07
C GLU A 107 6.96 15.93 -2.97
N ALA A 108 6.56 14.71 -3.29
CA ALA A 108 6.62 13.61 -2.33
C ALA A 108 8.06 13.31 -1.92
N GLU A 109 8.98 13.31 -2.87
CA GLU A 109 10.40 13.11 -2.57
C GLU A 109 10.92 14.22 -1.65
N ARG A 110 10.56 15.47 -1.94
CA ARG A 110 10.96 16.62 -1.13
C ARG A 110 10.39 16.55 0.28
N LEU A 111 9.17 16.07 0.43
CA LEU A 111 8.44 16.07 1.71
C LEU A 111 8.57 14.75 2.47
N GLY A 112 9.23 13.76 1.89
CA GLY A 112 9.42 12.46 2.55
C GLY A 112 8.17 11.59 2.59
N VAL A 113 7.26 11.76 1.64
CA VAL A 113 6.04 10.96 1.53
C VAL A 113 6.26 9.84 0.51
N VAL A 114 5.85 8.63 0.86
CA VAL A 114 5.92 7.48 -0.05
C VAL A 114 4.66 7.45 -0.90
N LEU A 115 4.81 7.21 -2.20
CA LEU A 115 3.69 7.11 -3.13
C LEU A 115 3.63 5.70 -3.71
N VAL A 116 2.42 5.13 -3.73
CA VAL A 116 2.15 3.83 -4.35
C VAL A 116 1.01 4.02 -5.35
N HIS A 117 1.33 3.94 -6.65
CA HIS A 117 0.33 4.05 -7.70
C HIS A 117 -0.35 2.70 -7.97
N GLY A 118 -1.40 2.73 -8.80
CA GLY A 118 -2.24 1.55 -9.03
C GLY A 118 -1.51 0.32 -9.55
N GLY A 119 -0.50 0.50 -10.39
CA GLY A 119 0.31 -0.61 -10.90
C GLY A 119 1.08 -1.32 -9.78
N THR A 120 1.76 -0.54 -8.96
CA THR A 120 2.50 -1.10 -7.81
C THR A 120 1.55 -1.69 -6.78
N LEU A 121 0.41 -1.04 -6.54
CA LEU A 121 -0.62 -1.56 -5.65
C LEU A 121 -1.06 -2.96 -6.08
N ALA A 122 -1.34 -3.14 -7.36
CA ALA A 122 -1.76 -4.43 -7.90
C ALA A 122 -0.68 -5.52 -7.70
N GLU A 123 0.58 -5.16 -7.94
CA GLU A 123 1.71 -6.07 -7.72
C GLU A 123 1.82 -6.49 -6.26
N LEU A 124 1.72 -5.54 -5.35
CA LEU A 124 1.80 -5.81 -3.92
C LEU A 124 0.64 -6.71 -3.45
N MET A 125 -0.56 -6.44 -3.92
CA MET A 125 -1.73 -7.26 -3.60
C MET A 125 -1.55 -8.70 -4.09
N PHE A 126 -1.04 -8.85 -5.31
CA PHE A 126 -0.76 -10.16 -5.89
C PHE A 126 0.28 -10.91 -5.06
N ASP A 127 1.35 -10.24 -4.67
CA ASP A 127 2.45 -10.86 -3.93
C ASP A 127 2.02 -11.40 -2.57
N VAL A 128 1.13 -10.69 -1.88
CA VAL A 128 0.65 -11.12 -0.56
C VAL A 128 -0.64 -11.94 -0.62
N GLY A 129 -1.20 -12.12 -1.81
CA GLY A 129 -2.43 -12.88 -1.99
C GLY A 129 -3.70 -12.15 -1.53
N LEU A 130 -3.63 -10.84 -1.37
CA LEU A 130 -4.77 -10.05 -0.94
C LEU A 130 -5.64 -9.65 -2.12
N GLY A 131 -6.93 -9.97 -2.04
CA GLY A 131 -7.88 -9.67 -3.12
C GLY A 131 -7.67 -10.51 -4.36
N VAL A 132 -6.91 -11.60 -4.27
CA VAL A 132 -6.65 -12.52 -5.37
C VAL A 132 -6.84 -13.95 -4.90
N SER A 133 -7.10 -14.85 -5.85
CA SER A 133 -7.22 -16.27 -5.58
C SER A 133 -6.25 -17.03 -6.46
N VAL A 134 -5.69 -18.10 -5.93
CA VAL A 134 -4.81 -18.98 -6.71
C VAL A 134 -5.69 -19.81 -7.66
N VAL A 135 -5.49 -19.59 -8.96
CA VAL A 135 -6.20 -20.36 -10.00
C VAL A 135 -5.37 -21.58 -10.40
N SER A 136 -4.06 -21.39 -10.55
CA SER A 136 -3.13 -22.46 -10.93
C SER A 136 -1.79 -22.20 -10.30
N THR A 137 -1.07 -23.28 -10.03
CA THR A 137 0.30 -23.20 -9.53
C THR A 137 1.22 -23.95 -10.49
N TYR A 138 2.26 -23.27 -10.94
CA TYR A 138 3.27 -23.84 -11.80
C TYR A 138 4.60 -23.87 -11.09
N SER A 139 5.26 -25.01 -11.15
CA SER A 139 6.62 -25.14 -10.63
C SER A 139 7.61 -24.93 -11.76
N VAL A 140 8.53 -24.02 -11.60
CA VAL A 140 9.63 -23.85 -12.53
C VAL A 140 10.84 -24.54 -11.93
N LYS A 141 11.37 -25.50 -12.65
CA LYS A 141 12.51 -26.28 -12.19
C LYS A 141 13.63 -26.14 -13.18
N ARG A 142 14.84 -26.14 -12.68
CA ARG A 142 16.02 -26.23 -13.51
C ARG A 142 16.89 -27.35 -12.98
N VAL A 143 17.70 -27.89 -13.85
CA VAL A 143 18.68 -28.89 -13.43
C VAL A 143 19.68 -28.23 -12.50
N ASP A 144 19.90 -28.84 -11.35
CA ASP A 144 20.91 -28.39 -10.44
C ASP A 144 22.26 -28.93 -10.90
N ALA A 145 23.06 -28.06 -11.49
CA ALA A 145 24.37 -28.44 -12.03
C ALA A 145 25.29 -29.00 -10.94
N GLY A 146 25.19 -28.47 -9.72
CA GLY A 146 26.02 -28.93 -8.62
C GLY A 146 25.73 -30.35 -8.21
N TYR A 147 24.51 -30.84 -8.42
CA TYR A 147 24.16 -32.24 -8.12
C TYR A 147 24.94 -33.23 -8.97
N PHE A 148 25.25 -32.85 -10.20
CA PHE A 148 25.95 -33.72 -11.15
C PHE A 148 27.46 -33.53 -11.18
N GLU A 149 28.02 -32.64 -10.41
CA GLU A 149 29.44 -32.49 -10.27
C GLU A 149 29.99 -33.59 -9.40
N THR A 150 30.91 -34.34 -9.95
CA THR A 150 31.60 -35.38 -9.19
C THR A 150 32.84 -34.77 -8.56
N GLU A 151 32.96 -34.95 -7.25
CA GLU A 151 34.20 -34.61 -6.56
C GLU A 151 35.27 -35.60 -7.02
N GLU A 152 36.33 -35.06 -7.54
CA GLU A 152 37.53 -35.85 -7.81
C GLU A 152 38.49 -35.73 -6.67
#